data_dfc4534749c536bb8fac39304bc71bae
#
_entry.id   dfc4534749c536bb8fac39304bc71bae
#
_cell.length_a   1.000
_cell.length_b   1.000
_cell.length_c   1.000
_cell.angle_alpha   90.00
_cell.angle_beta   90.00
_cell.angle_gamma   90.00
#
_symmetry.space_group_name_H-M   'P 1'
#
loop_
_entity.id
_entity.type
_entity.pdbx_description
1 polymer ?
#
loop_
_entity_poly.entity_id
_entity_poly.type
_entity_poly.pdbx_seq_one_letter_code
_entity_poly.pdbx_strand_id
1 'polypeptide(L)'
;EVILVEFTAETFGFVVLSAVTSSMVARILQGDEMVVRVADNLTFTSMSDIWWVALLGFVAGLCGLGFSKLLYASEDAIDWLWARTRLPEWARPGVLGLALGAALVAFPYMYGSGYPLEEEAIAGNFSIAFLLALMLGRAVFTSFTIGMGGSGGVFAPTLFIGAMAGAAFGDLVSPLSDSPVGVFAVVGMGAAFAGAARAPMTAVLIIVEMTGQFSLIL
;
A
#
# COMPACT_ATOMS: atom_id res chain seq x y z
N GLU A 1 -11.06 14.31 -0.38
CA GLU A 1 -10.07 15.11 0.38
C GLU A 1 -8.67 15.05 -0.22
N VAL A 2 -8.21 13.91 -0.72
CA VAL A 2 -6.85 13.78 -1.30
C VAL A 2 -6.75 14.42 -2.68
N ILE A 3 -7.84 14.42 -3.46
CA ILE A 3 -7.85 14.84 -4.86
C ILE A 3 -8.59 16.17 -5.04
N LEU A 4 -9.58 16.46 -4.21
CA LEU A 4 -10.40 17.66 -4.30
C LEU A 4 -9.89 18.74 -3.35
N VAL A 5 -9.38 19.83 -3.91
CA VAL A 5 -8.95 21.02 -3.16
C VAL A 5 -10.16 21.78 -2.61
N GLU A 6 -11.31 21.68 -3.30
CA GLU A 6 -12.58 22.27 -2.86
C GLU A 6 -13.69 21.21 -2.89
N PHE A 7 -14.37 21.02 -1.77
CA PHE A 7 -15.50 20.11 -1.63
C PHE A 7 -16.80 20.87 -1.90
N THR A 8 -17.14 21.04 -3.17
CA THR A 8 -18.42 21.63 -3.56
C THR A 8 -19.45 20.53 -3.86
N ALA A 9 -20.73 20.81 -3.63
CA ALA A 9 -21.80 19.86 -3.91
C ALA A 9 -21.83 19.42 -5.38
N GLU A 10 -21.48 20.31 -6.31
CA GLU A 10 -21.40 20.01 -7.74
C GLU A 10 -20.27 19.04 -8.05
N THR A 11 -19.06 19.30 -7.57
CA THR A 11 -17.87 18.44 -7.77
C THR A 11 -18.09 17.07 -7.18
N PHE A 12 -18.71 17.00 -6.00
CA PHE A 12 -19.03 15.74 -5.33
C PHE A 12 -20.00 14.89 -6.16
N GLY A 13 -21.06 15.50 -6.72
CA GLY A 13 -22.03 14.80 -7.57
C GLY A 13 -21.38 14.13 -8.80
N PHE A 14 -20.49 14.84 -9.50
CA PHE A 14 -19.76 14.29 -10.64
C PHE A 14 -18.80 13.16 -10.26
N VAL A 15 -18.10 13.29 -9.13
CA VAL A 15 -17.19 12.25 -8.64
C VAL A 15 -17.96 10.98 -8.29
N VAL A 16 -19.09 11.10 -7.56
CA VAL A 16 -19.94 9.95 -7.21
C VAL A 16 -20.50 9.28 -8.46
N LEU A 17 -21.03 10.05 -9.41
CA LEU A 17 -21.57 9.49 -10.65
C LEU A 17 -20.48 8.75 -11.45
N SER A 18 -19.30 9.34 -11.56
CA SER A 18 -18.16 8.71 -12.24
C SER A 18 -17.71 7.43 -11.52
N ALA A 19 -17.60 7.43 -10.21
CA ALA A 19 -17.22 6.27 -9.42
C ALA A 19 -18.22 5.12 -9.55
N VAL A 20 -19.52 5.42 -9.43
CA VAL A 20 -20.59 4.43 -9.56
C VAL A 20 -20.62 3.83 -10.98
N THR A 21 -20.55 4.66 -12.01
CA THR A 21 -20.53 4.17 -13.40
C THR A 21 -19.28 3.32 -13.69
N SER A 22 -18.11 3.73 -13.21
CA SER A 22 -16.86 2.97 -13.34
C SER A 22 -16.96 1.61 -12.64
N SER A 23 -17.47 1.59 -11.40
CA SER A 23 -17.65 0.36 -10.63
C SER A 23 -18.66 -0.58 -11.32
N MET A 24 -19.78 -0.07 -11.83
CA MET A 24 -20.74 -0.90 -12.58
C MET A 24 -20.12 -1.50 -13.85
N VAL A 25 -19.38 -0.73 -14.62
CA VAL A 25 -18.72 -1.22 -15.83
C VAL A 25 -17.65 -2.27 -15.48
N ALA A 26 -16.87 -2.05 -14.43
CA ALA A 26 -15.86 -3.00 -13.97
C ALA A 26 -16.50 -4.35 -13.57
N ARG A 27 -17.60 -4.32 -12.79
CA ARG A 27 -18.34 -5.52 -12.38
C ARG A 27 -18.96 -6.29 -13.55
N ILE A 28 -19.45 -5.58 -14.56
CA ILE A 28 -20.00 -6.21 -15.79
C ILE A 28 -18.90 -6.92 -16.59
N LEU A 29 -17.69 -6.33 -16.65
CA LEU A 29 -16.60 -6.84 -17.50
C LEU A 29 -15.72 -7.87 -16.78
N GLN A 30 -15.48 -7.70 -15.50
CA GLN A 30 -14.53 -8.51 -14.72
C GLN A 30 -15.23 -9.45 -13.72
N GLY A 31 -16.52 -9.25 -13.45
CA GLY A 31 -17.24 -9.94 -12.39
C GLY A 31 -17.17 -9.18 -11.06
N ASP A 32 -17.81 -9.74 -10.05
CA ASP A 32 -17.92 -9.15 -8.69
C ASP A 32 -16.78 -9.68 -7.78
N GLU A 33 -15.55 -9.65 -8.30
CA GLU A 33 -14.39 -10.09 -7.55
C GLU A 33 -13.75 -8.92 -6.79
N MET A 34 -13.37 -9.16 -5.52
CA MET A 34 -12.62 -8.19 -4.72
C MET A 34 -11.19 -8.03 -5.25
N VAL A 35 -10.64 -6.83 -5.13
CA VAL A 35 -9.28 -6.52 -5.60
C VAL A 35 -8.23 -7.32 -4.81
N VAL A 36 -8.46 -7.49 -3.52
CA VAL A 36 -7.64 -8.33 -2.63
C VAL A 36 -8.55 -9.40 -2.05
N ARG A 37 -8.28 -10.65 -2.40
CA ARG A 37 -9.02 -11.79 -1.87
C ARG A 37 -8.60 -12.06 -0.45
N VAL A 38 -9.51 -11.86 0.45
CA VAL A 38 -9.31 -12.10 1.87
C VAL A 38 -10.18 -13.29 2.28
N ALA A 39 -9.67 -14.16 3.14
CA ALA A 39 -10.46 -15.28 3.65
C ALA A 39 -11.76 -14.77 4.29
N ASP A 40 -12.88 -15.44 3.98
CA ASP A 40 -14.15 -15.12 4.57
C ASP A 40 -14.04 -15.16 6.10
N ASN A 41 -14.53 -14.10 6.78
CA ASN A 41 -14.59 -13.97 8.24
C ASN A 41 -13.32 -13.54 8.97
N LEU A 42 -12.60 -12.52 8.48
CA LEU A 42 -11.65 -11.81 9.33
C LEU A 42 -12.41 -10.99 10.37
N THR A 43 -12.46 -11.49 11.58
CA THR A 43 -13.09 -10.80 12.73
C THR A 43 -12.11 -10.72 13.88
N PHE A 44 -12.23 -9.68 14.69
CA PHE A 44 -11.53 -9.63 15.97
C PHE A 44 -12.08 -10.72 16.89
N THR A 45 -11.20 -11.54 17.42
CA THR A 45 -11.58 -12.65 18.31
C THR A 45 -11.75 -12.16 19.74
N SER A 46 -11.01 -11.14 20.16
CA SER A 46 -11.02 -10.64 21.54
C SER A 46 -10.99 -9.11 21.61
N MET A 47 -11.69 -8.55 22.59
CA MET A 47 -11.60 -7.11 22.94
C MET A 47 -10.19 -6.68 23.39
N SER A 48 -9.38 -7.62 23.91
CA SER A 48 -7.99 -7.35 24.28
C SER A 48 -7.11 -7.01 23.08
N ASP A 49 -7.49 -7.44 21.89
CA ASP A 49 -6.71 -7.21 20.66
C ASP A 49 -6.77 -5.76 20.18
N ILE A 50 -7.71 -4.96 20.69
CA ILE A 50 -7.81 -3.53 20.38
C ILE A 50 -6.51 -2.78 20.72
N TRP A 51 -5.83 -3.16 21.81
CA TRP A 51 -4.55 -2.53 22.17
C TRP A 51 -3.45 -2.86 21.18
N TRP A 52 -3.42 -4.10 20.67
CA TRP A 52 -2.48 -4.51 19.63
C TRP A 52 -2.75 -3.80 18.31
N VAL A 53 -4.02 -3.62 17.97
CA VAL A 53 -4.44 -2.86 16.79
C VAL A 53 -4.07 -1.39 16.90
N ALA A 54 -4.27 -0.77 18.06
CA ALA A 54 -3.86 0.62 18.29
C ALA A 54 -2.34 0.80 18.15
N LEU A 55 -1.57 -0.14 18.71
CA LEU A 55 -0.11 -0.14 18.56
C LEU A 55 0.32 -0.34 17.10
N LEU A 56 -0.32 -1.29 16.41
CA LEU A 56 -0.09 -1.51 14.98
C LEU A 56 -0.43 -0.24 14.16
N GLY A 57 -1.55 0.41 14.46
CA GLY A 57 -1.95 1.65 13.80
C GLY A 57 -0.85 2.72 13.88
N PHE A 58 -0.23 2.86 15.03
CA PHE A 58 0.91 3.75 15.21
C PHE A 58 2.15 3.30 14.41
N VAL A 59 2.53 2.02 14.51
CA VAL A 59 3.70 1.46 13.81
C VAL A 59 3.52 1.53 12.29
N ALA A 60 2.39 1.06 11.77
CA ALA A 60 2.10 1.08 10.33
C ALA A 60 1.95 2.50 9.79
N GLY A 61 1.34 3.40 10.57
CA GLY A 61 1.29 4.82 10.24
C GLY A 61 2.68 5.45 10.11
N LEU A 62 3.60 5.10 11.02
CA LEU A 62 5.01 5.52 10.92
C LEU A 62 5.71 4.93 9.68
N CYS A 63 5.42 3.67 9.31
CA CYS A 63 5.93 3.08 8.07
C CYS A 63 5.44 3.86 6.84
N GLY A 64 4.16 4.24 6.80
CA GLY A 64 3.60 5.07 5.73
C GLY A 64 4.26 6.45 5.63
N LEU A 65 4.46 7.12 6.76
CA LEU A 65 5.20 8.39 6.82
C LEU A 65 6.67 8.21 6.42
N GLY A 66 7.30 7.12 6.83
CA GLY A 66 8.67 6.76 6.46
C GLY A 66 8.80 6.55 4.95
N PHE A 67 7.86 5.85 4.35
CA PHE A 67 7.79 5.67 2.90
C PHE A 67 7.66 7.01 2.16
N SER A 68 6.77 7.90 2.60
CA SER A 68 6.63 9.23 1.99
C SER A 68 7.94 10.03 2.07
N LYS A 69 8.64 9.99 3.21
CA LYS A 69 9.95 10.65 3.34
C LYS A 69 11.02 10.01 2.46
N LEU A 70 11.03 8.68 2.37
CA LEU A 70 11.96 7.95 1.51
C LEU A 70 11.76 8.32 0.05
N LEU A 71 10.50 8.48 -0.38
CA LEU A 71 10.15 8.89 -1.73
C LEU A 71 10.77 10.24 -2.09
N TYR A 72 10.55 11.27 -1.28
CA TYR A 72 11.13 12.59 -1.51
C TYR A 72 12.67 12.57 -1.42
N ALA A 73 13.23 11.87 -0.45
CA ALA A 73 14.67 11.76 -0.31
C ALA A 73 15.33 11.04 -1.49
N SER A 74 14.66 10.04 -2.08
CA SER A 74 15.16 9.35 -3.27
C SER A 74 15.08 10.22 -4.52
N GLU A 75 14.05 11.05 -4.66
CA GLU A 75 13.92 12.03 -5.73
C GLU A 75 15.08 13.04 -5.66
N ASP A 76 15.30 13.67 -4.50
CA ASP A 76 16.40 14.60 -4.27
C ASP A 76 17.78 13.96 -4.55
N ALA A 77 17.97 12.71 -4.11
CA ALA A 77 19.22 11.98 -4.30
C ALA A 77 19.48 11.67 -5.79
N ILE A 78 18.44 11.28 -6.52
CA ILE A 78 18.54 10.99 -7.95
C ILE A 78 18.78 12.29 -8.73
N ASP A 79 18.11 13.40 -8.38
CA ASP A 79 18.33 14.71 -8.99
C ASP A 79 19.77 15.17 -8.80
N TRP A 80 20.30 15.07 -7.59
CA TRP A 80 21.68 15.40 -7.28
C TRP A 80 22.69 14.51 -8.06
N LEU A 81 22.41 13.21 -8.16
CA LEU A 81 23.25 12.29 -8.92
C LEU A 81 23.21 12.61 -10.42
N TRP A 82 22.01 12.85 -10.96
CA TRP A 82 21.81 13.13 -12.39
C TRP A 82 22.46 14.44 -12.82
N ALA A 83 22.40 15.49 -12.01
CA ALA A 83 23.04 16.76 -12.28
C ALA A 83 24.58 16.65 -12.53
N ARG A 84 25.22 15.56 -12.05
CA ARG A 84 26.65 15.28 -12.26
C ARG A 84 26.97 14.59 -13.58
N THR A 85 25.99 13.96 -14.21
CA THR A 85 26.20 13.12 -15.39
C THR A 85 26.37 13.92 -16.68
N ARG A 86 25.99 15.20 -16.72
CA ARG A 86 25.90 16.04 -17.91
C ARG A 86 25.01 15.50 -19.02
N LEU A 87 24.21 14.47 -18.73
CA LEU A 87 23.22 13.90 -19.65
C LEU A 87 21.94 14.75 -19.66
N PRO A 88 21.25 14.81 -20.80
CA PRO A 88 20.00 15.55 -20.88
C PRO A 88 18.90 14.88 -20.05
N GLU A 89 17.98 15.68 -19.50
CA GLU A 89 16.89 15.19 -18.62
C GLU A 89 16.00 14.12 -19.27
N TRP A 90 15.75 14.21 -20.57
CA TRP A 90 14.94 13.23 -21.30
C TRP A 90 15.57 11.81 -21.31
N ALA A 91 16.88 11.68 -21.14
CA ALA A 91 17.57 10.39 -21.08
C ALA A 91 17.48 9.72 -19.72
N ARG A 92 17.11 10.46 -18.66
CA ARG A 92 17.04 9.98 -17.28
C ARG A 92 16.14 8.75 -17.10
N PRO A 93 14.86 8.76 -17.54
CA PRO A 93 14.01 7.59 -17.40
C PRO A 93 14.52 6.37 -18.19
N GLY A 94 15.16 6.60 -19.34
CA GLY A 94 15.74 5.52 -20.15
C GLY A 94 16.91 4.82 -19.47
N VAL A 95 17.90 5.59 -19.01
CA VAL A 95 19.11 5.04 -18.38
C VAL A 95 18.79 4.39 -17.04
N LEU A 96 18.07 5.11 -16.17
CA LEU A 96 17.72 4.59 -14.84
C LEU A 96 16.66 3.49 -14.92
N GLY A 97 15.77 3.54 -15.94
CA GLY A 97 14.81 2.47 -16.22
C GLY A 97 15.45 1.15 -16.63
N LEU A 98 16.56 1.19 -17.38
CA LEU A 98 17.35 0.00 -17.67
C LEU A 98 17.97 -0.61 -16.40
N ALA A 99 18.51 0.23 -15.53
CA ALA A 99 19.03 -0.22 -14.23
C ALA A 99 17.93 -0.83 -13.35
N LEU A 100 16.75 -0.19 -13.30
CA LEU A 100 15.59 -0.72 -12.60
C LEU A 100 15.13 -2.06 -13.20
N GLY A 101 15.04 -2.16 -14.53
CA GLY A 101 14.67 -3.39 -15.22
C GLY A 101 15.62 -4.54 -14.89
N ALA A 102 16.93 -4.29 -14.90
CA ALA A 102 17.93 -5.28 -14.50
C ALA A 102 17.76 -5.71 -13.02
N ALA A 103 17.47 -4.77 -12.13
CA ALA A 103 17.20 -5.07 -10.73
C ALA A 103 15.92 -5.89 -10.56
N LEU A 104 14.86 -5.63 -11.34
CA LEU A 104 13.61 -6.40 -11.29
C LEU A 104 13.78 -7.84 -11.77
N VAL A 105 14.72 -8.12 -12.67
CA VAL A 105 15.07 -9.50 -13.04
C VAL A 105 15.67 -10.26 -11.85
N ALA A 106 16.48 -9.59 -11.02
CA ALA A 106 17.05 -10.17 -9.81
C ALA A 106 16.03 -10.29 -8.66
N PHE A 107 15.05 -9.38 -8.62
CA PHE A 107 14.03 -9.29 -7.56
C PHE A 107 12.61 -9.32 -8.15
N PRO A 108 12.15 -10.45 -8.71
CA PRO A 108 10.87 -10.56 -9.42
C PRO A 108 9.65 -10.23 -8.55
N TYR A 109 9.73 -10.42 -7.23
CA TYR A 109 8.67 -10.08 -6.28
C TYR A 109 8.34 -8.58 -6.21
N MET A 110 9.22 -7.72 -6.72
CA MET A 110 9.01 -6.27 -6.75
C MET A 110 8.24 -5.81 -7.99
N TYR A 111 7.99 -6.70 -8.95
CA TYR A 111 7.26 -6.39 -10.18
C TYR A 111 5.74 -6.37 -9.96
N GLY A 112 5.05 -5.47 -10.66
CA GLY A 112 3.59 -5.38 -10.67
C GLY A 112 2.99 -4.66 -9.45
N SER A 113 1.67 -4.81 -9.25
CA SER A 113 0.92 -4.21 -8.15
C SER A 113 1.27 -4.79 -6.77
N GLY A 114 1.56 -6.09 -6.73
CA GLY A 114 1.85 -6.81 -5.50
C GLY A 114 0.65 -7.50 -4.85
N TYR A 115 -0.56 -7.36 -5.38
CA TYR A 115 -1.77 -7.95 -4.78
C TYR A 115 -1.66 -9.45 -4.46
N PRO A 116 -1.09 -10.31 -5.33
CA PRO A 116 -0.93 -11.73 -4.97
C PRO A 116 -0.04 -11.96 -3.74
N LEU A 117 0.97 -11.11 -3.53
CA LEU A 117 1.81 -11.19 -2.33
C LEU A 117 1.09 -10.65 -1.08
N GLU A 118 0.21 -9.67 -1.25
CA GLU A 118 -0.67 -9.17 -0.17
C GLU A 118 -1.62 -10.27 0.29
N GLU A 119 -2.25 -11.00 -0.64
CA GLU A 119 -3.13 -12.14 -0.34
C GLU A 119 -2.40 -13.23 0.46
N GLU A 120 -1.20 -13.60 0.03
CA GLU A 120 -0.36 -14.58 0.73
C GLU A 120 0.12 -14.08 2.11
N ALA A 121 0.39 -12.79 2.26
CA ALA A 121 0.75 -12.19 3.54
C ALA A 121 -0.46 -12.17 4.50
N ILE A 122 -1.65 -11.86 4.00
CA ILE A 122 -2.91 -11.90 4.75
C ILE A 122 -3.22 -13.34 5.20
N ALA A 123 -2.90 -14.32 4.36
CA ALA A 123 -3.05 -15.74 4.70
C ALA A 123 -1.99 -16.24 5.72
N GLY A 124 -0.98 -15.43 6.06
CA GLY A 124 0.07 -15.80 7.03
C GLY A 124 1.10 -16.78 6.49
N ASN A 125 1.30 -16.84 5.17
CA ASN A 125 2.17 -17.84 4.53
C ASN A 125 3.65 -17.43 4.49
N PHE A 126 4.01 -16.24 4.99
CA PHE A 126 5.38 -15.71 4.93
C PHE A 126 6.02 -15.56 6.32
N SER A 127 7.34 -15.75 6.39
CA SER A 127 8.09 -15.45 7.59
C SER A 127 8.26 -13.94 7.80
N ILE A 128 8.40 -13.50 9.07
CA ILE A 128 8.60 -12.08 9.44
C ILE A 128 9.76 -11.45 8.66
N ALA A 129 10.89 -12.16 8.54
CA ALA A 129 12.07 -11.65 7.84
C ALA A 129 11.78 -11.39 6.34
N PHE A 130 11.00 -12.26 5.71
CA PHE A 130 10.62 -12.10 4.30
C PHE A 130 9.61 -10.97 4.12
N LEU A 131 8.62 -10.84 5.02
CA LEU A 131 7.67 -9.72 5.03
C LEU A 131 8.38 -8.37 5.14
N LEU A 132 9.35 -8.25 6.05
CA LEU A 132 10.14 -7.02 6.20
C LEU A 132 11.03 -6.75 4.96
N ALA A 133 11.60 -7.79 4.35
CA ALA A 133 12.35 -7.65 3.11
C ALA A 133 11.46 -7.18 1.94
N LEU A 134 10.25 -7.72 1.81
CA LEU A 134 9.27 -7.29 0.81
C LEU A 134 8.84 -5.83 1.04
N MET A 135 8.57 -5.46 2.30
CA MET A 135 8.20 -4.10 2.69
C MET A 135 9.26 -3.08 2.28
N LEU A 136 10.51 -3.33 2.69
CA LEU A 136 11.65 -2.44 2.39
C LEU A 136 11.96 -2.43 0.88
N GLY A 137 11.97 -3.60 0.26
CA GLY A 137 12.16 -3.71 -1.18
C GLY A 137 11.13 -2.88 -1.94
N ARG A 138 9.86 -3.04 -1.62
CA ARG A 138 8.77 -2.28 -2.27
C ARG A 138 8.96 -0.77 -2.09
N ALA A 139 9.27 -0.33 -0.88
CA ALA A 139 9.51 1.09 -0.59
C ALA A 139 10.65 1.64 -1.45
N VAL A 140 11.78 0.94 -1.54
CA VAL A 140 12.96 1.35 -2.30
C VAL A 140 12.69 1.36 -3.81
N PHE A 141 12.12 0.26 -4.36
CA PHE A 141 11.87 0.17 -5.80
C PHE A 141 10.84 1.19 -6.28
N THR A 142 9.78 1.43 -5.49
CA THR A 142 8.79 2.46 -5.84
C THR A 142 9.39 3.85 -5.76
N SER A 143 10.14 4.17 -4.71
CA SER A 143 10.79 5.47 -4.55
C SER A 143 11.80 5.73 -5.68
N PHE A 144 12.56 4.70 -6.08
CA PHE A 144 13.47 4.81 -7.22
C PHE A 144 12.72 5.03 -8.54
N THR A 145 11.62 4.29 -8.76
CA THR A 145 10.79 4.42 -9.97
C THR A 145 10.26 5.84 -10.14
N ILE A 146 9.72 6.42 -9.08
CA ILE A 146 9.18 7.78 -9.11
C ILE A 146 10.31 8.80 -9.23
N GLY A 147 11.37 8.64 -8.43
CA GLY A 147 12.52 9.54 -8.43
C GLY A 147 13.24 9.61 -9.77
N MET A 148 13.28 8.55 -10.56
CA MET A 148 13.88 8.61 -11.92
C MET A 148 13.00 9.32 -12.97
N GLY A 149 11.80 9.77 -12.61
CA GLY A 149 10.83 10.37 -13.52
C GLY A 149 9.86 9.38 -14.15
N GLY A 150 9.78 8.16 -13.62
CA GLY A 150 8.79 7.18 -14.02
C GLY A 150 7.38 7.58 -13.55
N SER A 151 6.38 7.31 -14.38
CA SER A 151 4.98 7.46 -13.97
C SER A 151 4.60 6.27 -13.08
N GLY A 152 4.22 6.54 -11.84
CA GLY A 152 3.80 5.50 -10.89
C GLY A 152 2.90 6.07 -9.81
N GLY A 153 2.02 5.21 -9.27
CA GLY A 153 1.17 5.57 -8.14
C GLY A 153 1.83 5.19 -6.82
N VAL A 154 1.58 5.97 -5.79
CA VAL A 154 2.01 5.68 -4.41
C VAL A 154 0.97 4.87 -3.63
N PHE A 155 -0.25 4.74 -4.18
CA PHE A 155 -1.39 4.11 -3.53
C PHE A 155 -1.14 2.62 -3.23
N ALA A 156 -1.02 1.78 -4.28
CA ALA A 156 -0.80 0.34 -4.11
C ALA A 156 0.50 0.02 -3.33
N PRO A 157 1.65 0.69 -3.58
CA PRO A 157 2.84 0.48 -2.75
C PRO A 157 2.65 0.78 -1.27
N THR A 158 1.85 1.80 -0.93
CA THR A 158 1.58 2.14 0.48
C THR A 158 0.75 1.07 1.16
N LEU A 159 -0.29 0.56 0.47
CA LEU A 159 -1.08 -0.56 0.97
C LEU A 159 -0.23 -1.81 1.17
N PHE A 160 0.61 -2.13 0.19
CA PHE A 160 1.54 -3.25 0.26
C PHE A 160 2.48 -3.15 1.47
N ILE A 161 3.10 -1.98 1.68
CA ILE A 161 3.97 -1.73 2.84
C ILE A 161 3.19 -1.94 4.13
N GLY A 162 1.95 -1.44 4.20
CA GLY A 162 1.06 -1.62 5.34
C GLY A 162 0.67 -3.07 5.59
N ALA A 163 0.34 -3.82 4.52
CA ALA A 163 0.03 -5.25 4.60
C ALA A 163 1.21 -6.06 5.15
N MET A 164 2.42 -5.83 4.63
CA MET A 164 3.63 -6.52 5.07
C MET A 164 3.99 -6.17 6.52
N ALA A 165 3.90 -4.89 6.90
CA ALA A 165 4.13 -4.44 8.27
C ALA A 165 3.09 -5.03 9.23
N GLY A 166 1.82 -5.03 8.84
CA GLY A 166 0.72 -5.59 9.61
C GLY A 166 0.82 -7.10 9.78
N ALA A 167 1.13 -7.84 8.71
CA ALA A 167 1.35 -9.28 8.76
C ALA A 167 2.55 -9.65 9.66
N ALA A 168 3.67 -8.94 9.52
CA ALA A 168 4.84 -9.15 10.37
C ALA A 168 4.54 -8.86 11.85
N PHE A 169 3.77 -7.83 12.12
CA PHE A 169 3.32 -7.49 13.47
C PHE A 169 2.36 -8.56 14.02
N GLY A 170 1.37 -9.00 13.21
CA GLY A 170 0.42 -10.05 13.57
C GLY A 170 1.13 -11.36 13.93
N ASP A 171 2.13 -11.75 13.14
CA ASP A 171 2.95 -12.93 13.38
C ASP A 171 3.75 -12.82 14.70
N LEU A 172 4.30 -11.61 14.97
CA LEU A 172 5.02 -11.32 16.21
C LEU A 172 4.12 -11.41 17.45
N VAL A 173 2.85 -10.96 17.32
CA VAL A 173 1.88 -10.91 18.42
C VAL A 173 1.06 -12.19 18.50
N SER A 174 1.14 -13.10 17.54
CA SER A 174 0.36 -14.35 17.50
C SER A 174 0.43 -15.21 18.79
N PRO A 175 1.52 -15.22 19.59
CA PRO A 175 1.50 -15.92 20.87
C PRO A 175 0.69 -15.23 21.98
N LEU A 176 0.30 -13.97 21.77
CA LEU A 176 -0.38 -13.10 22.75
C LEU A 176 -1.79 -12.68 22.29
N SER A 177 -2.17 -12.95 21.05
CA SER A 177 -3.44 -12.59 20.44
C SER A 177 -4.05 -13.80 19.74
N ASP A 178 -5.35 -14.00 19.93
CA ASP A 178 -6.11 -15.06 19.26
C ASP A 178 -6.62 -14.62 17.86
N SER A 179 -6.40 -13.37 17.47
CA SER A 179 -6.84 -12.85 16.17
C SER A 179 -5.92 -13.31 15.03
N PRO A 180 -6.48 -13.66 13.86
CA PRO A 180 -5.69 -14.07 12.69
C PRO A 180 -4.72 -13.00 12.22
N VAL A 181 -3.54 -13.38 11.70
CA VAL A 181 -2.53 -12.49 11.10
C VAL A 181 -3.16 -11.58 10.04
N GLY A 182 -4.11 -12.09 9.27
CA GLY A 182 -4.81 -11.32 8.25
C GLY A 182 -5.53 -10.08 8.76
N VAL A 183 -6.07 -10.10 9.97
CA VAL A 183 -6.69 -8.92 10.59
C VAL A 183 -5.65 -7.80 10.75
N PHE A 184 -4.48 -8.13 11.28
CA PHE A 184 -3.39 -7.16 11.45
C PHE A 184 -2.85 -6.69 10.10
N ALA A 185 -2.78 -7.57 9.09
CA ALA A 185 -2.35 -7.19 7.74
C ALA A 185 -3.30 -6.14 7.13
N VAL A 186 -4.61 -6.38 7.17
CA VAL A 186 -5.63 -5.46 6.60
C VAL A 186 -5.67 -4.14 7.36
N VAL A 187 -5.61 -4.17 8.69
CA VAL A 187 -5.52 -2.93 9.49
C VAL A 187 -4.23 -2.17 9.19
N GLY A 188 -3.11 -2.88 9.03
CA GLY A 188 -1.83 -2.31 8.65
C GLY A 188 -1.88 -1.58 7.31
N MET A 189 -2.59 -2.13 6.31
CA MET A 189 -2.83 -1.47 5.01
C MET A 189 -3.48 -0.10 5.20
N GLY A 190 -4.59 -0.05 5.95
CA GLY A 190 -5.31 1.18 6.22
C GLY A 190 -4.49 2.20 7.00
N ALA A 191 -3.80 1.75 8.03
CA ALA A 191 -3.00 2.62 8.89
C ALA A 191 -1.79 3.23 8.15
N ALA A 192 -1.08 2.44 7.33
CA ALA A 192 0.03 2.95 6.53
C ALA A 192 -0.46 3.97 5.50
N PHE A 193 -1.60 3.70 4.84
CA PHE A 193 -2.19 4.64 3.89
C PHE A 193 -2.67 5.91 4.59
N ALA A 194 -3.34 5.81 5.74
CA ALA A 194 -3.76 6.96 6.53
C ALA A 194 -2.57 7.84 6.92
N GLY A 195 -1.45 7.23 7.31
CA GLY A 195 -0.20 7.93 7.64
C GLY A 195 0.45 8.62 6.45
N ALA A 196 0.53 7.94 5.31
CA ALA A 196 1.15 8.48 4.09
C ALA A 196 0.31 9.58 3.43
N ALA A 197 -1.00 9.34 3.27
CA ALA A 197 -1.92 10.23 2.58
C ALA A 197 -2.54 11.31 3.48
N ARG A 198 -2.41 11.18 4.80
CA ARG A 198 -3.07 12.05 5.81
C ARG A 198 -4.58 12.12 5.66
N ALA A 199 -5.19 11.04 5.20
CA ALA A 199 -6.62 10.93 4.91
C ALA A 199 -7.22 9.65 5.55
N PRO A 200 -7.42 9.62 6.87
CA PRO A 200 -7.83 8.40 7.58
C PRO A 200 -9.22 7.91 7.15
N MET A 201 -10.18 8.80 6.92
CA MET A 201 -11.52 8.40 6.45
C MET A 201 -11.46 7.73 5.07
N THR A 202 -10.65 8.28 4.16
CA THR A 202 -10.43 7.69 2.84
C THR A 202 -9.76 6.32 2.97
N ALA A 203 -8.80 6.16 3.88
CA ALA A 203 -8.13 4.90 4.14
C ALA A 203 -9.12 3.79 4.54
N VAL A 204 -10.00 4.07 5.49
CA VAL A 204 -11.02 3.11 5.94
C VAL A 204 -11.94 2.69 4.78
N LEU A 205 -12.47 3.68 4.03
CA LEU A 205 -13.39 3.39 2.91
C LEU A 205 -12.73 2.55 1.82
N ILE A 206 -11.48 2.85 1.49
CA ILE A 206 -10.73 2.10 0.48
C ILE A 206 -10.49 0.66 0.92
N ILE A 207 -10.06 0.44 2.15
CA ILE A 207 -9.80 -0.92 2.65
C ILE A 207 -11.07 -1.75 2.63
N VAL A 208 -12.18 -1.18 3.06
CA VAL A 208 -13.48 -1.86 3.03
C VAL A 208 -13.90 -2.21 1.60
N GLU A 209 -13.75 -1.29 0.66
CA GLU A 209 -14.08 -1.53 -0.75
C GLU A 209 -13.18 -2.60 -1.39
N MET A 210 -11.88 -2.60 -1.06
CA MET A 210 -10.92 -3.54 -1.63
C MET A 210 -11.05 -4.96 -1.07
N THR A 211 -11.38 -5.09 0.23
CA THR A 211 -11.38 -6.38 0.95
C THR A 211 -12.78 -6.93 1.21
N GLY A 212 -13.82 -6.10 1.08
CA GLY A 212 -15.20 -6.47 1.45
C GLY A 212 -15.42 -6.68 2.96
N GLN A 213 -14.42 -6.41 3.81
CA GLN A 213 -14.45 -6.70 5.23
C GLN A 213 -15.00 -5.53 6.04
N PHE A 214 -16.33 -5.45 6.17
CA PHE A 214 -17.01 -4.40 6.96
C PHE A 214 -16.78 -4.55 8.47
N SER A 215 -16.46 -5.75 8.93
CA SER A 215 -16.22 -6.06 10.35
C SER A 215 -14.97 -5.39 10.93
N LEU A 216 -14.08 -4.90 10.08
CA LEU A 216 -12.82 -4.26 10.46
C LEU A 216 -12.90 -2.71 10.49
N ILE A 217 -14.10 -2.12 10.34
CA ILE A 217 -14.30 -0.65 10.40
C ILE A 217 -14.14 -0.10 11.84
N LEU A 218 -14.21 -0.95 12.83
CA LEU A 218 -14.05 -0.58 14.25
C LEU A 218 -12.60 -0.25 14.54
#